data_87a02a4a2d280a51974776db381920b7
#
_entry.id   87a02a4a2d280a51974776db381920b7
#
_cell.length_a   1.000
_cell.length_b   1.000
_cell.length_c   1.000
_cell.angle_alpha   90.00
_cell.angle_beta   90.00
_cell.angle_gamma   90.00
#
_symmetry.space_group_name_H-M   'P 1'
#
loop_
_entity.id
_entity.type
_entity.pdbx_description
1 polymer ?
#
loop_
_entity_poly.entity_id
_entity_poly.type
_entity_poly.pdbx_seq_one_letter_code
_entity_poly.pdbx_strand_id
1 'polypeptide(L)'
;GYFLIVADFINWAKNNEVPVGPGRGSGAGSLVAYSLGVTDLDPIRYQLLFERFLNPDRVSMPDFDIDFCQEGRDRVIDYVKQKYGAGSVSQIVTFGTMAARAVIRDVGRVLDLPFNFVDGIAKLIPMELGITLEDALNKEPQLQDRYNKEEEVKELIDLALRLEGVVRNVGMHAGGVLIAPGKISNFTPIYCQANGDSLVSQFDKDDIEALGLVKFDFLGLRTLTILAMALKNANILRRAESLPPLDLNHLP
;
A
#
# COMPACT_ATOMS: atom_id res chain seq x y z
N GLY A 1 11.02 -10.43 17.43
CA GLY A 1 11.67 -10.12 16.13
C GLY A 1 11.09 -8.90 15.42
N TYR A 2 9.77 -8.84 15.21
CA TYR A 2 9.12 -7.82 14.38
C TYR A 2 9.52 -6.37 14.75
N PHE A 3 9.31 -5.96 16.00
CA PHE A 3 9.68 -4.61 16.47
C PHE A 3 11.16 -4.29 16.26
N LEU A 4 12.05 -5.26 16.46
CA LEU A 4 13.49 -5.04 16.30
C LEU A 4 13.88 -4.87 14.82
N ILE A 5 13.24 -5.60 13.91
CA ILE A 5 13.46 -5.44 12.48
C ILE A 5 12.97 -4.05 12.02
N VAL A 6 11.79 -3.64 12.48
CA VAL A 6 11.23 -2.31 12.18
C VAL A 6 12.12 -1.22 12.73
N ALA A 7 12.55 -1.31 13.99
CA ALA A 7 13.46 -0.35 14.60
C ALA A 7 14.80 -0.26 13.85
N ASP A 8 15.32 -1.39 13.38
CA ASP A 8 16.58 -1.46 12.67
C ASP A 8 16.58 -0.64 11.38
N PHE A 9 15.63 -0.89 10.49
CA PHE A 9 15.63 -0.19 9.20
C PHE A 9 15.15 1.27 9.34
N ILE A 10 14.31 1.62 10.32
CA ILE A 10 13.94 3.01 10.61
C ILE A 10 15.15 3.79 11.12
N ASN A 11 15.89 3.25 12.09
CA ASN A 11 17.09 3.89 12.62
C ASN A 11 18.17 4.01 11.54
N TRP A 12 18.31 2.99 10.68
CA TRP A 12 19.20 3.10 9.54
C TRP A 12 18.80 4.24 8.61
N ALA A 13 17.51 4.35 8.27
CA ALA A 13 16.98 5.41 7.41
C ALA A 13 17.28 6.80 7.99
N LYS A 14 16.95 7.01 9.27
CA LYS A 14 17.20 8.28 9.99
C LYS A 14 18.70 8.63 9.99
N ASN A 15 19.58 7.66 10.21
CA ASN A 15 21.05 7.86 10.24
C ASN A 15 21.66 8.04 8.84
N ASN A 16 20.92 7.71 7.77
CA ASN A 16 21.38 7.83 6.38
C ASN A 16 20.62 8.90 5.58
N GLU A 17 20.11 9.92 6.28
CA GLU A 17 19.44 11.08 5.67
C GLU A 17 18.21 10.71 4.82
N VAL A 18 17.51 9.62 5.17
CA VAL A 18 16.22 9.29 4.61
C VAL A 18 15.13 9.73 5.60
N PRO A 19 14.37 10.78 5.29
CA PRO A 19 13.28 11.23 6.15
C PRO A 19 12.24 10.14 6.37
N VAL A 20 11.89 9.94 7.64
CA VAL A 20 10.87 8.98 8.09
C VAL A 20 9.75 9.75 8.76
N GLY A 21 8.50 9.35 8.55
CA GLY A 21 7.34 9.91 9.22
C GLY A 21 7.34 9.61 10.72
N PRO A 22 6.66 10.43 11.52
CA PRO A 22 6.66 10.31 13.00
C PRO A 22 5.90 9.09 13.52
N GLY A 23 5.31 8.31 12.64
CA GLY A 23 4.39 7.23 12.95
C GLY A 23 2.93 7.66 12.82
N ARG A 24 2.07 6.73 12.47
CA ARG A 24 0.62 6.95 12.29
C ARG A 24 -0.18 5.69 12.62
N GLY A 25 -1.50 5.83 12.55
CA GLY A 25 -2.40 4.72 12.81
C GLY A 25 -2.36 4.26 14.27
N SER A 26 -2.67 2.99 14.47
CA SER A 26 -2.73 2.39 15.81
C SER A 26 -1.35 2.18 16.45
N GLY A 27 -0.32 1.98 15.64
CA GLY A 27 1.06 1.77 16.09
C GLY A 27 1.64 2.94 16.90
N ALA A 28 1.14 4.16 16.68
CA ALA A 28 1.54 5.34 17.45
C ALA A 28 1.18 5.24 18.95
N GLY A 29 0.24 4.37 19.34
CA GLY A 29 -0.12 4.11 20.75
C GLY A 29 0.88 3.22 21.50
N SER A 30 1.90 2.68 20.85
CA SER A 30 2.86 1.75 21.46
C SER A 30 4.04 2.48 22.11
N LEU A 31 4.14 2.42 23.44
CA LEU A 31 5.29 2.92 24.18
C LEU A 31 6.58 2.19 23.82
N VAL A 32 6.51 0.90 23.51
CA VAL A 32 7.66 0.11 23.05
C VAL A 32 8.16 0.61 21.70
N ALA A 33 7.26 0.89 20.76
CA ALA A 33 7.61 1.46 19.46
C ALA A 33 8.28 2.84 19.61
N TYR A 34 7.75 3.69 20.46
CA TYR A 34 8.34 4.98 20.80
C TYR A 34 9.74 4.84 21.40
N SER A 35 9.90 3.96 22.40
CA SER A 35 11.19 3.72 23.07
C SER A 35 12.27 3.15 22.15
N LEU A 36 11.87 2.41 21.10
CA LEU A 36 12.76 1.88 20.06
C LEU A 36 13.03 2.87 18.91
N GLY A 37 12.44 4.06 18.94
CA GLY A 37 12.57 5.05 17.87
C GLY A 37 11.80 4.69 16.59
N VAL A 38 10.84 3.76 16.68
CA VAL A 38 9.94 3.39 15.58
C VAL A 38 8.94 4.50 15.31
N THR A 39 8.44 5.13 16.38
CA THR A 39 7.56 6.31 16.32
C THR A 39 8.19 7.47 17.07
N ASP A 40 7.88 8.71 16.67
CA ASP A 40 8.40 9.92 17.28
C ASP A 40 7.33 10.63 18.15
N LEU A 41 6.16 9.99 18.33
CA LEU A 41 5.06 10.48 19.14
C LEU A 41 5.05 9.76 20.50
N ASP A 42 5.22 10.51 21.60
CA ASP A 42 5.10 9.99 22.96
C ASP A 42 3.63 9.62 23.26
N PRO A 43 3.28 8.33 23.34
CA PRO A 43 1.89 7.90 23.51
C PRO A 43 1.32 8.30 24.89
N ILE A 44 2.17 8.49 25.90
CA ILE A 44 1.72 8.89 27.24
C ILE A 44 1.39 10.37 27.22
N ARG A 45 2.28 11.21 26.66
CA ARG A 45 2.07 12.65 26.55
C ARG A 45 0.80 13.01 25.77
N TYR A 46 0.53 12.28 24.69
CA TYR A 46 -0.62 12.52 23.82
C TYR A 46 -1.84 11.66 24.17
N GLN A 47 -1.79 10.89 25.25
CA GLN A 47 -2.88 10.02 25.73
C GLN A 47 -3.41 9.08 24.62
N LEU A 48 -2.49 8.49 23.84
CA LEU A 48 -2.85 7.56 22.76
C LEU A 48 -3.22 6.21 23.34
N LEU A 49 -4.33 5.64 22.84
CA LEU A 49 -4.85 4.37 23.33
C LEU A 49 -4.06 3.18 22.76
N PHE A 50 -3.39 2.43 23.62
CA PHE A 50 -2.66 1.22 23.26
C PHE A 50 -3.57 0.11 22.73
N GLU A 51 -4.80 0.03 23.24
CA GLU A 51 -5.80 -0.97 22.86
C GLU A 51 -6.22 -0.87 21.39
N ARG A 52 -5.98 0.26 20.74
CA ARG A 52 -6.16 0.41 19.29
C ARG A 52 -5.08 -0.32 18.49
N PHE A 53 -3.92 -0.54 19.07
CA PHE A 53 -2.79 -1.22 18.45
C PHE A 53 -2.80 -2.72 18.75
N LEU A 54 -2.90 -3.10 20.03
CA LEU A 54 -2.99 -4.48 20.46
C LEU A 54 -4.16 -4.63 21.43
N ASN A 55 -5.09 -5.52 21.09
CA ASN A 55 -6.25 -5.85 21.88
C ASN A 55 -6.42 -7.39 21.88
N PRO A 56 -6.73 -8.03 23.02
CA PRO A 56 -6.99 -9.47 23.09
C PRO A 56 -8.06 -9.97 22.11
N ASP A 57 -9.03 -9.12 21.76
CA ASP A 57 -10.10 -9.43 20.82
C ASP A 57 -9.69 -9.27 19.35
N ARG A 58 -8.50 -8.71 19.09
CA ARG A 58 -7.98 -8.50 17.74
C ARG A 58 -6.95 -9.57 17.39
N VAL A 59 -7.35 -10.53 16.58
CA VAL A 59 -6.53 -11.68 16.15
C VAL A 59 -5.54 -11.33 15.03
N SER A 60 -5.40 -10.07 14.63
CA SER A 60 -4.45 -9.66 13.58
C SER A 60 -3.07 -9.34 14.13
N MET A 61 -2.03 -9.66 13.35
CA MET A 61 -0.66 -9.22 13.67
C MET A 61 -0.56 -7.70 13.75
N PRO A 62 0.28 -7.15 14.65
CA PRO A 62 0.55 -5.72 14.68
C PRO A 62 1.16 -5.29 13.35
N ASP A 63 0.64 -4.21 12.76
CA ASP A 63 1.09 -3.65 11.50
C ASP A 63 1.54 -2.20 11.71
N PHE A 64 2.78 -1.90 11.31
CA PHE A 64 3.32 -0.55 11.29
C PHE A 64 3.33 -0.03 9.86
N ASP A 65 2.50 0.97 9.61
CA ASP A 65 2.59 1.78 8.39
C ASP A 65 3.77 2.76 8.52
N ILE A 66 4.82 2.55 7.74
CA ILE A 66 6.03 3.35 7.83
C ILE A 66 6.15 4.22 6.59
N ASP A 67 6.05 5.52 6.81
CA ASP A 67 6.17 6.50 5.75
C ASP A 67 7.63 6.94 5.59
N PHE A 68 8.21 6.65 4.44
CA PHE A 68 9.53 7.14 4.03
C PHE A 68 9.39 8.27 3.00
N CYS A 69 10.40 9.14 2.94
CA CYS A 69 10.57 10.02 1.79
C CYS A 69 10.55 9.18 0.50
N GLN A 70 9.76 9.58 -0.48
CA GLN A 70 9.57 8.82 -1.72
C GLN A 70 10.89 8.54 -2.45
N GLU A 71 11.81 9.52 -2.49
CA GLU A 71 13.12 9.37 -3.15
C GLU A 71 14.10 8.49 -2.35
N GLY A 72 13.95 8.43 -1.03
CA GLY A 72 14.84 7.65 -0.16
C GLY A 72 14.38 6.22 0.11
N ARG A 73 13.10 5.90 -0.18
CA ARG A 73 12.49 4.60 0.12
C ARG A 73 13.26 3.41 -0.43
N ASP A 74 13.67 3.47 -1.68
CA ASP A 74 14.35 2.35 -2.34
C ASP A 74 15.73 2.07 -1.72
N ARG A 75 16.42 3.10 -1.21
CA ARG A 75 17.66 2.94 -0.44
C ARG A 75 17.45 2.14 0.84
N VAL A 76 16.29 2.29 1.50
CA VAL A 76 15.95 1.51 2.70
C VAL A 76 15.67 0.05 2.32
N ILE A 77 14.98 -0.19 1.21
CA ILE A 77 14.74 -1.55 0.70
C ILE A 77 16.07 -2.24 0.35
N ASP A 78 16.99 -1.53 -0.28
CA ASP A 78 18.32 -2.05 -0.61
C ASP A 78 19.14 -2.38 0.65
N TYR A 79 19.06 -1.54 1.68
CA TYR A 79 19.66 -1.84 2.98
C TYR A 79 19.10 -3.13 3.58
N VAL A 80 17.79 -3.29 3.58
CA VAL A 80 17.12 -4.50 4.10
C VAL A 80 17.56 -5.74 3.31
N LYS A 81 17.65 -5.65 1.98
CA LYS A 81 18.18 -6.74 1.13
C LYS A 81 19.62 -7.10 1.47
N GLN A 82 20.46 -6.08 1.70
CA GLN A 82 21.87 -6.30 2.07
C GLN A 82 21.99 -6.94 3.46
N LYS A 83 21.21 -6.48 4.42
CA LYS A 83 21.31 -6.93 5.82
C LYS A 83 20.71 -8.31 6.06
N TYR A 84 19.52 -8.56 5.52
CA TYR A 84 18.79 -9.82 5.75
C TYR A 84 19.04 -10.87 4.66
N GLY A 85 19.72 -10.49 3.59
CA GLY A 85 20.02 -11.34 2.44
C GLY A 85 19.05 -11.12 1.28
N ALA A 86 19.59 -10.90 0.08
CA ALA A 86 18.78 -10.64 -1.12
C ALA A 86 17.81 -11.78 -1.46
N GLY A 87 18.12 -13.02 -1.11
CA GLY A 87 17.21 -14.17 -1.30
C GLY A 87 16.14 -14.31 -0.23
N SER A 88 16.21 -13.55 0.88
CA SER A 88 15.28 -13.57 2.01
C SER A 88 14.32 -12.39 2.00
N VAL A 89 14.49 -11.46 1.07
CA VAL A 89 13.67 -10.25 0.95
C VAL A 89 13.03 -10.21 -0.43
N SER A 90 11.72 -9.98 -0.48
CA SER A 90 10.99 -9.79 -1.73
C SER A 90 9.91 -8.71 -1.59
N GLN A 91 9.46 -8.20 -2.71
CA GLN A 91 8.21 -7.46 -2.78
C GLN A 91 7.03 -8.43 -2.85
N ILE A 92 5.81 -7.93 -2.63
CA ILE A 92 4.59 -8.72 -2.65
C ILE A 92 3.85 -8.45 -3.97
N VAL A 93 3.31 -9.50 -4.59
CA VAL A 93 2.50 -9.37 -5.79
C VAL A 93 1.16 -8.71 -5.47
N THR A 94 0.61 -8.00 -6.46
CA THR A 94 -0.79 -7.60 -6.48
C THR A 94 -1.44 -8.09 -7.76
N PHE A 95 -2.66 -8.58 -7.65
CA PHE A 95 -3.46 -8.97 -8.79
C PHE A 95 -4.52 -7.90 -9.06
N GLY A 96 -4.40 -7.22 -10.18
CA GLY A 96 -5.45 -6.32 -10.65
C GLY A 96 -6.56 -7.12 -11.30
N THR A 97 -7.74 -7.14 -10.68
CA THR A 97 -8.92 -7.83 -11.20
C THR A 97 -9.80 -6.91 -12.04
N MET A 98 -10.64 -7.51 -12.86
CA MET A 98 -11.67 -6.81 -13.62
C MET A 98 -12.82 -6.46 -12.67
N ALA A 99 -12.75 -5.27 -12.04
CA ALA A 99 -13.80 -4.75 -11.17
C ALA A 99 -15.03 -4.28 -11.99
N ALA A 100 -16.19 -4.19 -11.36
CA ALA A 100 -17.50 -3.94 -11.98
C ALA A 100 -17.50 -2.83 -13.07
N ARG A 101 -17.00 -1.63 -12.76
CA ARG A 101 -16.94 -0.53 -13.74
C ARG A 101 -15.91 -0.75 -14.86
N ALA A 102 -14.82 -1.43 -14.54
CA ALA A 102 -13.75 -1.68 -15.49
C ALA A 102 -14.17 -2.76 -16.50
N VAL A 103 -14.78 -3.85 -16.01
CA VAL A 103 -15.21 -4.95 -16.86
C VAL A 103 -16.27 -4.50 -17.87
N ILE A 104 -17.23 -3.65 -17.47
CA ILE A 104 -18.21 -3.06 -18.40
C ILE A 104 -17.52 -2.32 -19.54
N ARG A 105 -16.50 -1.49 -19.25
CA ARG A 105 -15.75 -0.74 -20.27
C ARG A 105 -14.91 -1.64 -21.17
N ASP A 106 -14.31 -2.68 -20.60
CA ASP A 106 -13.48 -3.61 -21.36
C ASP A 106 -14.32 -4.49 -22.29
N VAL A 107 -15.43 -5.03 -21.81
CA VAL A 107 -16.37 -5.81 -22.62
C VAL A 107 -17.01 -4.93 -23.69
N GLY A 108 -17.47 -3.73 -23.34
CA GLY A 108 -18.03 -2.79 -24.29
C GLY A 108 -17.09 -2.44 -25.44
N ARG A 109 -15.77 -2.32 -25.14
CA ARG A 109 -14.75 -2.10 -26.15
C ARG A 109 -14.57 -3.31 -27.09
N VAL A 110 -14.64 -4.52 -26.55
CA VAL A 110 -14.52 -5.76 -27.33
C VAL A 110 -15.75 -5.98 -28.22
N LEU A 111 -16.92 -5.58 -27.74
CA LEU A 111 -18.18 -5.60 -28.51
C LEU A 111 -18.30 -4.45 -29.52
N ASP A 112 -17.29 -3.59 -29.62
CA ASP A 112 -17.26 -2.39 -30.48
C ASP A 112 -18.43 -1.42 -30.22
N LEU A 113 -18.89 -1.36 -28.96
CA LEU A 113 -19.97 -0.46 -28.56
C LEU A 113 -19.44 0.98 -28.39
N PRO A 114 -20.27 2.01 -28.71
CA PRO A 114 -19.88 3.40 -28.57
C PRO A 114 -19.44 3.75 -27.14
N PHE A 115 -18.29 4.42 -26.98
CA PHE A 115 -17.71 4.76 -25.68
C PHE A 115 -18.73 5.48 -24.75
N ASN A 116 -19.47 6.47 -25.27
CA ASN A 116 -20.44 7.22 -24.48
C ASN A 116 -21.60 6.35 -23.96
N PHE A 117 -22.01 5.35 -24.74
CA PHE A 117 -23.03 4.38 -24.33
C PHE A 117 -22.53 3.52 -23.19
N VAL A 118 -21.35 2.91 -23.35
CA VAL A 118 -20.71 2.04 -22.35
C VAL A 118 -20.38 2.81 -21.06
N ASP A 119 -19.83 4.02 -21.19
CA ASP A 119 -19.49 4.85 -20.04
C ASP A 119 -20.73 5.34 -19.28
N GLY A 120 -21.84 5.57 -19.99
CA GLY A 120 -23.13 5.85 -19.39
C GLY A 120 -23.64 4.69 -18.50
N ILE A 121 -23.47 3.44 -18.94
CA ILE A 121 -23.81 2.25 -18.14
C ILE A 121 -22.84 2.11 -16.96
N ALA A 122 -21.54 2.22 -17.20
CA ALA A 122 -20.55 2.11 -16.14
C ALA A 122 -20.72 3.16 -15.04
N LYS A 123 -21.22 4.35 -15.36
CA LYS A 123 -21.51 5.42 -14.39
C LYS A 123 -22.72 5.15 -13.50
N LEU A 124 -23.66 4.31 -13.92
CA LEU A 124 -24.79 3.89 -13.09
C LEU A 124 -24.35 2.98 -11.94
N ILE A 125 -23.22 2.28 -12.07
CA ILE A 125 -22.69 1.44 -10.98
C ILE A 125 -22.29 2.34 -9.80
N PRO A 126 -22.79 2.12 -8.56
CA PRO A 126 -22.42 2.92 -7.40
C PRO A 126 -20.93 2.96 -7.12
N MET A 127 -20.43 4.06 -6.52
CA MET A 127 -19.02 4.22 -6.13
C MET A 127 -18.77 3.62 -4.74
N GLU A 128 -19.10 2.36 -4.56
CA GLU A 128 -18.81 1.62 -3.33
C GLU A 128 -17.58 0.74 -3.52
N LEU A 129 -16.74 0.67 -2.51
CA LEU A 129 -15.54 -0.18 -2.55
C LEU A 129 -15.96 -1.65 -2.56
N GLY A 130 -15.47 -2.40 -3.56
CA GLY A 130 -15.74 -3.83 -3.68
C GLY A 130 -17.15 -4.18 -4.22
N ILE A 131 -17.92 -3.21 -4.71
CA ILE A 131 -19.23 -3.49 -5.31
C ILE A 131 -19.09 -4.42 -6.51
N THR A 132 -19.94 -5.45 -6.57
CA THR A 132 -20.06 -6.36 -7.71
C THR A 132 -21.12 -5.86 -8.71
N LEU A 133 -21.11 -6.39 -9.93
CA LEU A 133 -22.16 -6.09 -10.92
C LEU A 133 -23.53 -6.61 -10.45
N GLU A 134 -23.57 -7.74 -9.77
CA GLU A 134 -24.81 -8.30 -9.21
C GLU A 134 -25.37 -7.36 -8.12
N ASP A 135 -24.50 -6.88 -7.20
CA ASP A 135 -24.90 -5.90 -6.19
C ASP A 135 -25.39 -4.59 -6.83
N ALA A 136 -24.70 -4.13 -7.88
CA ALA A 136 -25.07 -2.92 -8.59
C ALA A 136 -26.44 -3.03 -9.27
N LEU A 137 -26.72 -4.18 -9.91
CA LEU A 137 -28.05 -4.45 -10.50
C LEU A 137 -29.16 -4.45 -9.45
N ASN A 138 -28.88 -4.97 -8.24
CA ASN A 138 -29.87 -5.02 -7.16
C ASN A 138 -30.08 -3.66 -6.49
N LYS A 139 -29.05 -2.81 -6.44
CA LYS A 139 -29.09 -1.52 -5.74
C LYS A 139 -29.52 -0.35 -6.61
N GLU A 140 -29.24 -0.39 -7.92
CA GLU A 140 -29.45 0.73 -8.83
C GLU A 140 -30.63 0.44 -9.78
N PRO A 141 -31.84 1.02 -9.51
CA PRO A 141 -33.01 0.75 -10.32
C PRO A 141 -32.88 1.13 -11.79
N GLN A 142 -32.13 2.19 -12.10
CA GLN A 142 -31.91 2.61 -13.49
C GLN A 142 -31.05 1.59 -14.26
N LEU A 143 -30.04 1.01 -13.63
CA LEU A 143 -29.22 -0.04 -14.24
C LEU A 143 -30.06 -1.29 -14.51
N GLN A 144 -30.86 -1.68 -13.52
CA GLN A 144 -31.75 -2.83 -13.63
C GLN A 144 -32.83 -2.63 -14.71
N ASP A 145 -33.42 -1.45 -14.80
CA ASP A 145 -34.42 -1.13 -15.82
C ASP A 145 -33.83 -1.21 -17.24
N ARG A 146 -32.63 -0.66 -17.44
CA ARG A 146 -31.91 -0.76 -18.71
C ARG A 146 -31.53 -2.19 -19.06
N TYR A 147 -31.02 -2.96 -18.08
CA TYR A 147 -30.71 -4.38 -18.24
C TYR A 147 -31.93 -5.20 -18.71
N ASN A 148 -33.13 -4.90 -18.18
CA ASN A 148 -34.34 -5.61 -18.51
C ASN A 148 -34.97 -5.18 -19.86
N LYS A 149 -34.71 -3.94 -20.33
CA LYS A 149 -35.40 -3.36 -21.50
C LYS A 149 -34.49 -3.26 -22.74
N GLU A 150 -33.18 -3.17 -22.57
CA GLU A 150 -32.24 -2.91 -23.68
C GLU A 150 -31.40 -4.17 -23.92
N GLU A 151 -31.58 -4.82 -25.07
CA GLU A 151 -30.88 -6.10 -25.40
C GLU A 151 -29.36 -5.92 -25.42
N GLU A 152 -28.85 -4.80 -25.97
CA GLU A 152 -27.42 -4.49 -26.00
C GLU A 152 -26.84 -4.31 -24.60
N VAL A 153 -27.60 -3.70 -23.66
CA VAL A 153 -27.17 -3.56 -22.25
C VAL A 153 -27.15 -4.91 -21.55
N LYS A 154 -28.11 -5.76 -21.84
CA LYS A 154 -28.20 -7.11 -21.30
C LYS A 154 -27.02 -7.97 -21.77
N GLU A 155 -26.74 -7.99 -23.06
CA GLU A 155 -25.58 -8.71 -23.61
C GLU A 155 -24.27 -8.24 -23.00
N LEU A 156 -24.08 -6.92 -22.90
CA LEU A 156 -22.90 -6.29 -22.28
C LEU A 156 -22.72 -6.74 -20.82
N ILE A 157 -23.79 -6.69 -20.03
CA ILE A 157 -23.74 -7.03 -18.60
C ILE A 157 -23.60 -8.54 -18.39
N ASP A 158 -24.28 -9.37 -19.16
CA ASP A 158 -24.19 -10.84 -19.06
C ASP A 158 -22.76 -11.33 -19.35
N LEU A 159 -22.08 -10.77 -20.34
CA LEU A 159 -20.67 -11.04 -20.61
C LEU A 159 -19.76 -10.49 -19.52
N ALA A 160 -20.05 -9.28 -19.02
CA ALA A 160 -19.26 -8.66 -17.96
C ALA A 160 -19.36 -9.45 -16.65
N LEU A 161 -20.52 -9.97 -16.26
CA LEU A 161 -20.71 -10.84 -15.09
C LEU A 161 -19.84 -12.10 -15.13
N ARG A 162 -19.59 -12.64 -16.32
CA ARG A 162 -18.74 -13.83 -16.49
C ARG A 162 -17.24 -13.53 -16.35
N LEU A 163 -16.85 -12.28 -16.56
CA LEU A 163 -15.45 -11.83 -16.54
C LEU A 163 -15.10 -11.03 -15.28
N GLU A 164 -16.11 -10.58 -14.51
CA GLU A 164 -15.87 -9.88 -13.27
C GLU A 164 -15.04 -10.72 -12.30
N GLY A 165 -14.06 -10.08 -11.64
CA GLY A 165 -13.15 -10.75 -10.72
C GLY A 165 -11.99 -11.51 -11.37
N VAL A 166 -12.00 -11.73 -12.69
CA VAL A 166 -10.88 -12.37 -13.40
C VAL A 166 -9.64 -11.46 -13.30
N VAL A 167 -8.48 -12.08 -13.03
CA VAL A 167 -7.19 -11.38 -12.98
C VAL A 167 -6.86 -10.84 -14.37
N ARG A 168 -6.62 -9.54 -14.44
CA ARG A 168 -6.29 -8.80 -15.66
C ARG A 168 -4.80 -8.55 -15.81
N ASN A 169 -4.16 -8.17 -14.70
CA ASN A 169 -2.74 -7.84 -14.68
C ASN A 169 -2.10 -8.21 -13.34
N VAL A 170 -0.80 -8.40 -13.40
CA VAL A 170 0.05 -8.65 -12.24
C VAL A 170 0.87 -7.39 -11.99
N GLY A 171 0.82 -6.90 -10.78
CA GLY A 171 1.58 -5.74 -10.31
C GLY A 171 2.42 -6.08 -9.08
N MET A 172 3.09 -5.07 -8.56
CA MET A 172 3.78 -5.13 -7.28
C MET A 172 3.04 -4.27 -6.26
N HIS A 173 2.95 -4.75 -5.03
CA HIS A 173 2.40 -3.97 -3.92
C HIS A 173 3.22 -2.71 -3.69
N ALA A 174 2.54 -1.57 -3.58
CA ALA A 174 3.22 -0.27 -3.54
C ALA A 174 4.17 -0.09 -2.34
N GLY A 175 3.90 -0.76 -1.21
CA GLY A 175 4.66 -0.64 0.03
C GLY A 175 5.12 -1.96 0.63
N GLY A 176 4.45 -3.07 0.31
CA GLY A 176 4.69 -4.36 0.97
C GLY A 176 6.05 -4.97 0.63
N VAL A 177 6.84 -5.17 1.67
CA VAL A 177 8.13 -5.88 1.61
C VAL A 177 8.04 -7.08 2.55
N LEU A 178 8.41 -8.24 2.06
CA LEU A 178 8.48 -9.48 2.81
C LEU A 178 9.93 -9.73 3.24
N ILE A 179 10.11 -10.03 4.52
CA ILE A 179 11.39 -10.45 5.09
C ILE A 179 11.17 -11.83 5.72
N ALA A 180 11.71 -12.87 5.10
CA ALA A 180 11.54 -14.24 5.56
C ALA A 180 12.74 -14.71 6.40
N PRO A 181 12.55 -15.69 7.31
CA PRO A 181 13.62 -16.26 8.14
C PRO A 181 14.55 -17.21 7.35
N GLY A 182 14.59 -17.07 6.03
CA GLY A 182 15.40 -17.87 5.10
C GLY A 182 15.08 -17.50 3.66
N LYS A 183 15.44 -18.33 2.69
CA LYS A 183 15.15 -18.05 1.28
C LYS A 183 13.64 -17.98 1.06
N ILE A 184 13.18 -16.89 0.42
CA ILE A 184 11.75 -16.68 0.08
C ILE A 184 11.19 -17.87 -0.70
N SER A 185 11.97 -18.47 -1.61
CA SER A 185 11.57 -19.63 -2.40
C SER A 185 11.20 -20.90 -1.59
N ASN A 186 11.53 -20.92 -0.30
CA ASN A 186 11.11 -22.01 0.59
C ASN A 186 9.67 -21.84 1.10
N PHE A 187 9.10 -20.65 0.94
CA PHE A 187 7.80 -20.26 1.50
C PHE A 187 6.78 -19.95 0.40
N THR A 188 7.21 -19.31 -0.69
CA THR A 188 6.34 -18.87 -1.78
C THR A 188 7.03 -19.04 -3.12
N PRO A 189 6.30 -19.39 -4.20
CA PRO A 189 6.83 -19.26 -5.55
C PRO A 189 7.23 -17.81 -5.82
N ILE A 190 8.22 -17.62 -6.67
CA ILE A 190 8.78 -16.30 -6.97
C ILE A 190 8.46 -15.93 -8.41
N TYR A 191 8.07 -14.68 -8.59
CA TYR A 191 7.91 -14.03 -9.87
C TYR A 191 9.03 -13.00 -10.05
N CYS A 192 9.63 -12.99 -11.23
CA CYS A 192 10.58 -11.95 -11.65
C CYS A 192 9.97 -11.20 -12.82
N GLN A 193 10.00 -9.87 -12.76
CA GLN A 193 9.65 -9.06 -13.92
C GLN A 193 10.71 -9.23 -15.03
N ALA A 194 10.36 -8.89 -16.26
CA ALA A 194 11.22 -9.08 -17.43
C ALA A 194 12.62 -8.42 -17.29
N ASN A 195 12.75 -7.40 -16.46
CA ASN A 195 14.02 -6.72 -16.18
C ASN A 195 14.85 -7.36 -15.04
N GLY A 196 14.38 -8.43 -14.43
CA GLY A 196 15.18 -9.37 -13.62
C GLY A 196 15.66 -8.96 -12.23
N ASP A 197 15.52 -7.69 -11.82
CA ASP A 197 16.26 -7.16 -10.67
C ASP A 197 15.55 -7.29 -9.31
N SER A 198 14.28 -7.68 -9.26
CA SER A 198 13.53 -7.75 -8.01
C SER A 198 12.75 -9.05 -7.87
N LEU A 199 12.95 -9.74 -6.76
CA LEU A 199 12.13 -10.87 -6.38
C LEU A 199 10.76 -10.38 -5.92
N VAL A 200 9.69 -11.00 -6.44
CA VAL A 200 8.30 -10.73 -6.07
C VAL A 200 7.66 -12.06 -5.67
N SER A 201 7.00 -12.13 -4.51
CA SER A 201 6.22 -13.31 -4.14
C SER A 201 5.07 -13.50 -5.11
N GLN A 202 4.74 -14.75 -5.49
CA GLN A 202 3.53 -15.02 -6.28
C GLN A 202 2.26 -15.09 -5.42
N PHE A 203 2.39 -15.17 -4.12
CA PHE A 203 1.29 -15.05 -3.18
C PHE A 203 1.08 -13.58 -2.83
N ASP A 204 -0.18 -13.16 -2.78
CA ASP A 204 -0.56 -11.81 -2.39
C ASP A 204 -0.46 -11.61 -0.87
N LYS A 205 -0.88 -10.43 -0.38
CA LYS A 205 -0.77 -10.09 1.04
C LYS A 205 -1.54 -11.04 1.97
N ASP A 206 -2.71 -11.51 1.53
CA ASP A 206 -3.59 -12.35 2.34
C ASP A 206 -3.05 -13.78 2.42
N ASP A 207 -2.55 -14.31 1.33
CA ASP A 207 -1.86 -15.62 1.28
C ASP A 207 -0.57 -15.62 2.10
N ILE A 208 0.21 -14.53 2.03
CA ILE A 208 1.45 -14.34 2.81
C ILE A 208 1.15 -14.36 4.32
N GLU A 209 0.11 -13.66 4.75
CA GLU A 209 -0.34 -13.65 6.15
C GLU A 209 -0.84 -15.04 6.59
N ALA A 210 -1.59 -15.74 5.72
CA ALA A 210 -2.06 -17.10 5.98
C ALA A 210 -0.90 -18.11 6.16
N LEU A 211 0.24 -17.89 5.48
CA LEU A 211 1.46 -18.68 5.68
C LEU A 211 2.22 -18.35 6.97
N GLY A 212 1.78 -17.34 7.72
CA GLY A 212 2.46 -16.87 8.93
C GLY A 212 3.72 -16.04 8.66
N LEU A 213 3.91 -15.57 7.43
CA LEU A 213 4.95 -14.62 7.10
C LEU A 213 4.51 -13.19 7.42
N VAL A 214 5.47 -12.32 7.69
CA VAL A 214 5.21 -10.94 8.10
C VAL A 214 5.52 -9.97 6.98
N LYS A 215 4.52 -9.18 6.64
CA LYS A 215 4.63 -8.03 5.73
C LYS A 215 5.14 -6.82 6.49
N PHE A 216 6.01 -6.05 5.87
CA PHE A 216 6.47 -4.74 6.33
C PHE A 216 6.06 -3.69 5.30
N ASP A 217 5.36 -2.65 5.73
CA ASP A 217 4.88 -1.61 4.82
C ASP A 217 5.86 -0.44 4.74
N PHE A 218 6.57 -0.37 3.61
CA PHE A 218 7.47 0.71 3.23
C PHE A 218 6.73 1.67 2.30
N LEU A 219 6.07 2.66 2.87
CA LEU A 219 5.26 3.60 2.09
C LEU A 219 6.09 4.81 1.64
N GLY A 220 6.04 5.15 0.36
CA GLY A 220 6.67 6.35 -0.18
C GLY A 220 5.73 7.56 -0.08
N LEU A 221 6.01 8.50 0.83
CA LEU A 221 5.19 9.69 1.03
C LEU A 221 5.84 10.92 0.39
N ARG A 222 5.22 11.44 -0.69
CA ARG A 222 5.72 12.62 -1.41
C ARG A 222 5.80 13.87 -0.51
N THR A 223 4.90 14.00 0.45
CA THR A 223 4.91 15.12 1.41
C THR A 223 6.21 15.17 2.21
N LEU A 224 6.75 14.02 2.63
CA LEU A 224 8.04 13.96 3.32
C LEU A 224 9.19 14.44 2.43
N THR A 225 9.15 14.10 1.14
CA THR A 225 10.13 14.60 0.17
C THR A 225 10.06 16.13 0.05
N ILE A 226 8.85 16.69 -0.06
CA ILE A 226 8.64 18.14 -0.16
C ILE A 226 9.13 18.84 1.12
N LEU A 227 8.81 18.31 2.30
CA LEU A 227 9.25 18.85 3.58
C LEU A 227 10.78 18.83 3.71
N ALA A 228 11.41 17.72 3.34
CA ALA A 228 12.86 17.60 3.37
C ALA A 228 13.55 18.61 2.45
N MET A 229 13.02 18.80 1.23
CA MET A 229 13.53 19.80 0.29
C MET A 229 13.33 21.23 0.80
N ALA A 230 12.16 21.53 1.36
CA ALA A 230 11.86 22.84 1.94
C ALA A 230 12.79 23.15 3.12
N LEU A 231 13.00 22.19 4.02
CA LEU A 231 13.91 22.33 5.16
C LEU A 231 15.36 22.54 4.69
N LYS A 232 15.82 21.78 3.71
CA LYS A 232 17.14 21.95 3.12
C LYS A 232 17.33 23.35 2.55
N ASN A 233 16.38 23.84 1.78
CA ASN A 233 16.43 25.18 1.17
C ASN A 233 16.37 26.29 2.24
N ALA A 234 15.50 26.16 3.23
CA ALA A 234 15.42 27.11 4.35
C ALA A 234 16.75 27.17 5.12
N ASN A 235 17.37 26.02 5.38
CA ASN A 235 18.63 25.94 6.10
C ASN A 235 19.84 26.50 5.30
N ILE A 236 19.79 26.46 3.97
CA ILE A 236 20.77 27.14 3.12
C ILE A 236 20.69 28.67 3.33
N LEU A 237 19.47 29.23 3.28
CA LEU A 237 19.23 30.66 3.50
C LEU A 237 19.64 31.10 4.92
N ARG A 238 19.22 30.35 5.94
CA ARG A 238 19.56 30.63 7.35
C ARG A 238 21.07 30.61 7.60
N ARG A 239 21.79 29.69 6.95
CA ARG A 239 23.26 29.62 7.02
C ARG A 239 23.89 30.88 6.42
N ALA A 240 23.38 31.40 5.31
CA ALA A 240 23.85 32.63 4.71
C ALA A 240 23.64 33.83 5.63
N GLU A 241 22.60 33.81 6.47
CA GLU A 241 22.29 34.83 7.46
C GLU A 241 22.91 34.56 8.84
N SER A 242 23.77 33.56 8.99
CA SER A 242 24.38 33.13 10.26
C SER A 242 23.36 32.73 11.34
N LEU A 243 22.16 32.30 10.95
CA LEU A 243 21.13 31.82 11.84
C LEU A 243 21.26 30.31 12.10
N PRO A 244 20.83 29.79 13.27
CA PRO A 244 20.84 28.37 13.55
C PRO A 244 19.92 27.61 12.59
N PRO A 245 20.25 26.36 12.22
CA PRO A 245 19.41 25.56 11.34
C PRO A 245 18.03 25.30 11.97
N LEU A 246 17.01 25.21 11.14
CA LEU A 246 15.70 24.71 11.54
C LEU A 246 15.78 23.20 11.77
N ASP A 247 15.16 22.74 12.85
CA ASP A 247 14.94 21.34 13.15
C ASP A 247 13.43 21.09 13.29
N LEU A 248 12.91 20.13 12.51
CA LEU A 248 11.48 19.79 12.56
C LEU A 248 11.05 19.14 13.88
N ASN A 249 12.00 18.60 14.65
CA ASN A 249 11.71 18.03 15.96
C ASN A 249 11.56 19.08 17.05
N HIS A 250 12.01 20.31 16.79
CA HIS A 250 12.02 21.44 17.72
C HIS A 250 11.45 22.68 17.03
N LEU A 251 10.19 22.57 16.59
CA LEU A 251 9.45 23.73 16.06
C LEU A 251 9.04 24.64 17.23
N PRO A 252 9.02 25.99 17.01
CA PRO A 252 8.63 26.96 18.04
C PRO A 252 7.16 26.82 18.43
#